data_a64518ab32c0b37a91436810e42c3bd3
#
_entry.id   a64518ab32c0b37a91436810e42c3bd3
#
_cell.length_a   1.000
_cell.length_b   1.000
_cell.length_c   1.000
_cell.angle_alpha   90.00
_cell.angle_beta   90.00
_cell.angle_gamma   90.00
#
_symmetry.space_group_name_H-M   'P 1'
#
loop_
_entity.id
_entity.type
_entity.pdbx_description
1 polymer ?
#
loop_
_entity_poly.entity_id
_entity_poly.type
_entity_poly.pdbx_seq_one_letter_code
_entity_poly.pdbx_strand_id
1 'polypeptide(L)'
;MLEVKNVSYAYKTKKDKTILNNVSATFEEGIFYTIIGPSGAGKTTLLSLLAGLDTAVKGTVLCNGEDITKKGLNYHRKHNISLVFQNYNLIDYLTTVENVKLGGSGNAEKLLEEVGIGKEYWQRNVLQLSG
;
A
#
# COMPACT_ATOMS: atom_id res chain seq x y z
N MET A 1 -7.31 10.21 9.03
CA MET A 1 -6.49 9.72 10.17
C MET A 1 -6.42 8.21 10.17
N LEU A 2 -5.23 7.61 10.30
CA LEU A 2 -5.02 6.16 10.46
C LEU A 2 -4.47 5.87 11.87
N GLU A 3 -4.91 4.78 12.48
CA GLU A 3 -4.45 4.36 13.80
C GLU A 3 -4.17 2.86 13.82
N VAL A 4 -3.15 2.46 14.56
CA VAL A 4 -2.94 1.08 15.00
C VAL A 4 -3.07 1.03 16.52
N LYS A 5 -3.87 0.10 17.04
CA LYS A 5 -4.11 -0.07 18.48
C LYS A 5 -3.76 -1.49 18.92
N ASN A 6 -2.70 -1.58 19.75
CA ASN A 6 -2.22 -2.83 20.35
C ASN A 6 -1.98 -3.95 19.32
N VAL A 7 -1.48 -3.59 18.13
CA VAL A 7 -1.33 -4.51 17.02
C VAL A 7 -0.16 -5.46 17.27
N SER A 8 -0.44 -6.76 17.14
CA SER A 8 0.57 -7.82 17.09
C SER A 8 0.40 -8.62 15.83
N TYR A 9 1.52 -8.99 15.22
CA TYR A 9 1.54 -9.75 13.97
C TYR A 9 2.66 -10.77 13.93
N ALA A 10 2.35 -11.96 13.41
CA ALA A 10 3.29 -13.03 13.09
C ALA A 10 2.88 -13.70 11.77
N TYR A 11 3.84 -14.09 10.94
CA TYR A 11 3.53 -14.84 9.72
C TYR A 11 3.07 -16.27 10.07
N LYS A 12 2.04 -16.74 9.37
CA LYS A 12 1.45 -18.08 9.58
C LYS A 12 2.45 -19.23 9.43
N THR A 13 3.48 -19.04 8.61
CA THR A 13 4.54 -20.04 8.34
C THR A 13 5.62 -20.09 9.42
N LYS A 14 5.69 -19.06 10.28
CA LYS A 14 6.68 -18.97 11.37
C LYS A 14 5.98 -18.44 12.62
N LYS A 15 5.05 -19.23 13.17
CA LYS A 15 4.22 -18.86 14.34
C LYS A 15 5.01 -18.40 15.56
N ASP A 16 6.26 -18.85 15.69
CA ASP A 16 7.13 -18.55 16.83
C ASP A 16 7.86 -17.20 16.69
N LYS A 17 7.78 -16.52 15.54
CA LYS A 17 8.44 -15.23 15.35
C LYS A 17 7.41 -14.11 15.24
N THR A 18 7.13 -13.46 16.35
CA THR A 18 6.37 -12.21 16.38
C THR A 18 7.17 -11.11 15.67
N ILE A 19 6.59 -10.48 14.68
CA ILE A 19 7.18 -9.39 13.90
C ILE A 19 6.80 -8.04 14.50
N LEU A 20 5.51 -7.88 14.86
CA LEU A 20 5.01 -6.71 15.58
C LEU A 20 4.46 -7.19 16.92
N ASN A 21 4.84 -6.51 17.99
CA ASN A 21 4.41 -6.85 19.34
C ASN A 21 3.80 -5.64 20.03
N ASN A 22 2.49 -5.66 20.16
CA ASN A 22 1.70 -4.64 20.88
C ASN A 22 2.00 -3.19 20.41
N VAL A 23 2.07 -2.98 19.09
CA VAL A 23 2.38 -1.69 18.48
C VAL A 23 1.13 -0.81 18.47
N SER A 24 1.28 0.43 18.93
CA SER A 24 0.26 1.47 18.82
C SER A 24 0.87 2.74 18.24
N ALA A 25 0.20 3.34 17.26
CA ALA A 25 0.61 4.59 16.64
C ALA A 25 -0.60 5.27 15.97
N THR A 26 -0.55 6.58 15.86
CA THR A 26 -1.55 7.40 15.18
C THR A 26 -0.88 8.21 14.08
N PHE A 27 -1.50 8.25 12.92
CA PHE A 27 -1.07 8.99 11.74
C PHE A 27 -2.18 9.98 11.37
N GLU A 28 -1.91 11.24 11.64
CA GLU A 28 -2.87 12.33 11.40
C GLU A 28 -2.89 12.72 9.93
N GLU A 29 -3.99 13.30 9.49
CA GLU A 29 -4.15 13.80 8.15
C GLU A 29 -3.29 15.06 7.93
N GLY A 30 -2.72 15.19 6.72
CA GLY A 30 -1.87 16.33 6.36
C GLY A 30 -0.46 16.29 6.94
N ILE A 31 -0.09 15.26 7.70
CA ILE A 31 1.25 15.12 8.29
C ILE A 31 2.04 14.07 7.51
N PHE A 32 3.30 14.40 7.20
CA PHE A 32 4.26 13.45 6.64
C PHE A 32 4.97 12.69 7.75
N TYR A 33 4.87 11.36 7.74
CA TYR A 33 5.50 10.48 8.71
C TYR A 33 6.59 9.63 8.08
N THR A 34 7.69 9.44 8.77
CA THR A 34 8.77 8.53 8.39
C THR A 34 8.88 7.40 9.40
N ILE A 35 8.82 6.15 8.94
CA ILE A 35 9.03 4.97 9.78
C ILE A 35 10.46 4.48 9.58
N ILE A 36 11.30 4.66 10.60
CA ILE A 36 12.73 4.28 10.59
C ILE A 36 12.99 3.07 11.48
N GLY A 37 14.03 2.32 11.13
CA GLY A 37 14.49 1.16 11.89
C GLY A 37 15.34 0.22 11.04
N PRO A 38 16.04 -0.74 11.67
CA PRO A 38 16.90 -1.70 10.97
C PRO A 38 16.11 -2.60 10.02
N SER A 39 16.80 -3.31 9.14
CA SER A 39 16.18 -4.35 8.30
C SER A 39 15.54 -5.41 9.19
N GLY A 40 14.35 -5.88 8.82
CA GLY A 40 13.60 -6.86 9.60
C GLY A 40 12.84 -6.32 10.82
N ALA A 41 12.86 -5.01 11.10
CA ALA A 41 12.13 -4.40 12.22
C ALA A 41 10.59 -4.39 12.06
N GLY A 42 10.06 -4.89 10.95
CA GLY A 42 8.61 -4.96 10.73
C GLY A 42 7.99 -3.73 10.03
N LYS A 43 8.80 -2.79 9.51
CA LYS A 43 8.29 -1.57 8.84
C LYS A 43 7.33 -1.88 7.69
N THR A 44 7.75 -2.74 6.77
CA THR A 44 6.91 -3.19 5.63
C THR A 44 5.67 -3.95 6.11
N THR A 45 5.79 -4.73 7.18
CA THR A 45 4.66 -5.44 7.78
C THR A 45 3.64 -4.45 8.35
N LEU A 46 4.11 -3.41 9.05
CA LEU A 46 3.22 -2.36 9.57
C LEU A 46 2.51 -1.62 8.43
N LEU A 47 3.24 -1.25 7.37
CA LEU A 47 2.64 -0.63 6.18
C LEU A 47 1.61 -1.55 5.51
N SER A 48 1.89 -2.85 5.42
CA SER A 48 0.94 -3.83 4.86
C SER A 48 -0.35 -3.93 5.66
N LEU A 49 -0.27 -3.85 6.99
CA LEU A 49 -1.45 -3.84 7.86
C LEU A 49 -2.23 -2.53 7.73
N LEU A 50 -1.55 -1.38 7.71
CA LEU A 50 -2.16 -0.07 7.47
C LEU A 50 -2.86 0.00 6.11
N ALA A 51 -2.27 -0.62 5.09
CA ALA A 51 -2.85 -0.70 3.75
C ALA A 51 -3.98 -1.74 3.62
N GLY A 52 -4.25 -2.55 4.64
CA GLY A 52 -5.22 -3.63 4.56
C GLY A 52 -4.85 -4.73 3.56
N LEU A 53 -3.55 -4.99 3.37
CA LEU A 53 -3.06 -6.14 2.59
C LEU A 53 -3.03 -7.42 3.43
N ASP A 54 -2.97 -7.27 4.74
CA ASP A 54 -3.03 -8.37 5.70
C ASP A 54 -3.81 -7.94 6.95
N THR A 55 -4.04 -8.88 7.86
CA THR A 55 -4.82 -8.67 9.09
C THR A 55 -3.95 -8.94 10.32
N ALA A 56 -4.03 -8.06 11.31
CA ALA A 56 -3.35 -8.26 12.58
C ALA A 56 -3.85 -9.54 13.29
N VAL A 57 -2.95 -10.23 13.99
CA VAL A 57 -3.31 -11.37 14.86
C VAL A 57 -4.02 -10.89 16.10
N LYS A 58 -3.59 -9.74 16.65
CA LYS A 58 -4.22 -9.04 17.76
C LYS A 58 -4.21 -7.54 17.50
N GLY A 59 -5.11 -6.83 18.14
CA GLY A 59 -5.26 -5.39 18.00
C GLY A 59 -6.08 -5.03 16.76
N THR A 60 -6.10 -3.75 16.43
CA THR A 60 -7.01 -3.21 15.43
C THR A 60 -6.33 -2.10 14.63
N VAL A 61 -6.61 -2.04 13.34
CA VAL A 61 -6.28 -0.90 12.47
C VAL A 61 -7.56 -0.11 12.23
N LEU A 62 -7.51 1.18 12.48
CA LEU A 62 -8.65 2.09 12.31
C LEU A 62 -8.35 3.11 11.22
N CYS A 63 -9.36 3.42 10.43
CA CYS A 63 -9.38 4.56 9.51
C CYS A 63 -10.52 5.48 9.90
N ASN A 64 -10.21 6.72 10.25
CA ASN A 64 -11.18 7.71 10.75
C ASN A 64 -12.05 7.17 11.89
N GLY A 65 -11.44 6.44 12.83
CA GLY A 65 -12.11 5.85 13.98
C GLY A 65 -12.87 4.55 13.71
N GLU A 66 -13.01 4.12 12.45
CA GLU A 66 -13.66 2.85 12.09
C GLU A 66 -12.63 1.75 11.83
N ASP A 67 -12.89 0.54 12.34
CA ASP A 67 -12.09 -0.64 12.02
C ASP A 67 -12.17 -0.94 10.52
N ILE A 68 -11.00 -1.03 9.87
CA ILE A 68 -10.91 -1.26 8.42
C ILE A 68 -11.49 -2.60 7.97
N THR A 69 -11.67 -3.54 8.89
CA THR A 69 -12.26 -4.84 8.60
C THR A 69 -13.79 -4.80 8.51
N LYS A 70 -14.45 -3.80 9.13
CA LYS A 70 -15.92 -3.70 9.16
C LYS A 70 -16.56 -3.59 7.79
N LYS A 71 -16.00 -2.74 6.92
CA LYS A 71 -16.45 -2.61 5.52
C LYS A 71 -15.69 -3.54 4.57
N GLY A 72 -14.70 -4.27 5.11
CA GLY A 72 -13.82 -5.15 4.38
C GLY A 72 -12.56 -4.46 3.84
N LEU A 73 -11.46 -5.21 3.83
CA LEU A 73 -10.15 -4.69 3.40
C LEU A 73 -10.14 -4.21 1.94
N ASN A 74 -10.96 -4.80 1.08
CA ASN A 74 -11.11 -4.35 -0.31
C ASN A 74 -11.69 -2.94 -0.39
N TYR A 75 -12.69 -2.63 0.45
CA TYR A 75 -13.24 -1.28 0.53
C TYR A 75 -12.19 -0.29 1.00
N HIS A 76 -11.43 -0.63 2.03
CA HIS A 76 -10.36 0.22 2.56
C HIS A 76 -9.31 0.55 1.49
N ARG A 77 -8.80 -0.47 0.78
CA ARG A 77 -7.83 -0.29 -0.30
C ARG A 77 -8.34 0.54 -1.46
N LYS A 78 -9.64 0.43 -1.77
CA LYS A 78 -10.24 1.14 -2.90
C LYS A 78 -10.56 2.61 -2.60
N HIS A 79 -10.90 2.94 -1.34
CA HIS A 79 -11.49 4.23 -1.01
C HIS A 79 -10.67 5.08 -0.02
N ASN A 80 -9.84 4.46 0.81
CA ASN A 80 -9.24 5.13 1.93
C ASN A 80 -7.71 5.29 1.83
N ILE A 81 -7.05 4.50 0.99
CA ILE A 81 -5.58 4.47 0.98
C ILE A 81 -5.05 4.25 -0.43
N SER A 82 -3.84 4.76 -0.67
CA SER A 82 -3.01 4.39 -1.82
C SER A 82 -1.68 3.89 -1.33
N LEU A 83 -1.12 2.88 -1.99
CA LEU A 83 0.16 2.28 -1.63
C LEU A 83 1.09 2.25 -2.84
N VAL A 84 2.30 2.77 -2.64
CA VAL A 84 3.40 2.62 -3.59
C VAL A 84 4.37 1.57 -3.06
N PHE A 85 4.56 0.50 -3.81
CA PHE A 85 5.45 -0.59 -3.43
C PHE A 85 6.90 -0.25 -3.73
N GLN A 86 7.82 -0.86 -3.01
CA GLN A 86 9.26 -0.75 -3.25
C GLN A 86 9.65 -1.30 -4.64
N ASN A 87 9.04 -2.41 -5.06
CA ASN A 87 9.08 -2.91 -6.42
C ASN A 87 7.85 -2.34 -7.14
N TYR A 88 8.02 -1.80 -8.31
CA TYR A 88 6.97 -1.10 -9.06
C TYR A 88 5.66 -1.87 -9.21
N ASN A 89 5.69 -3.19 -9.10
CA ASN A 89 4.54 -4.11 -9.20
C ASN A 89 3.70 -3.88 -10.47
N LEU A 90 4.36 -3.48 -11.54
CA LEU A 90 3.75 -3.36 -12.86
C LEU A 90 3.45 -4.75 -13.41
N ILE A 91 2.40 -4.85 -14.18
CA ILE A 91 2.06 -6.09 -14.89
C ILE A 91 2.80 -6.11 -16.21
N ASP A 92 3.77 -7.00 -16.33
CA ASP A 92 4.78 -7.04 -17.39
C ASP A 92 4.21 -7.17 -18.81
N TYR A 93 3.08 -7.86 -18.97
CA TYR A 93 2.44 -8.07 -20.28
C TYR A 93 1.46 -6.96 -20.67
N LEU A 94 1.22 -5.99 -19.79
CA LEU A 94 0.38 -4.84 -20.08
C LEU A 94 1.22 -3.66 -20.60
N THR A 95 0.57 -2.80 -21.36
CA THR A 95 1.13 -1.52 -21.79
C THR A 95 1.20 -0.53 -20.64
N THR A 96 1.90 0.57 -20.84
CA THR A 96 2.00 1.67 -19.89
C THR A 96 0.61 2.22 -19.51
N VAL A 97 -0.23 2.50 -20.50
CA VAL A 97 -1.60 3.00 -20.29
C VAL A 97 -2.47 1.98 -19.55
N GLU A 98 -2.37 0.70 -19.89
CA GLU A 98 -3.15 -0.35 -19.22
C GLU A 98 -2.76 -0.51 -17.75
N ASN A 99 -1.48 -0.46 -17.43
CA ASN A 99 -1.01 -0.47 -16.04
C ASN A 99 -1.56 0.71 -15.23
N VAL A 100 -1.56 1.92 -15.79
CA VAL A 100 -2.13 3.10 -15.12
C VAL A 100 -3.65 2.95 -14.92
N LYS A 101 -4.37 2.42 -15.91
CA LYS A 101 -5.82 2.17 -15.81
C LYS A 101 -6.21 1.20 -14.69
N LEU A 102 -5.33 0.25 -14.34
CA LEU A 102 -5.55 -0.65 -13.20
C LEU A 102 -5.53 0.10 -11.85
N GLY A 103 -4.79 1.19 -11.76
CA GLY A 103 -4.68 1.98 -10.52
C GLY A 103 -5.90 2.84 -10.19
N GLY A 104 -6.80 3.07 -11.14
CA GLY A 104 -7.97 3.90 -10.89
C GLY A 104 -8.79 4.27 -12.12
N SER A 105 -9.86 5.03 -11.89
CA SER A 105 -10.83 5.48 -12.92
C SER A 105 -10.45 6.79 -13.61
N GLY A 106 -9.25 7.32 -13.39
CA GLY A 106 -8.77 8.56 -13.99
C GLY A 106 -8.45 8.41 -15.49
N ASN A 107 -8.25 9.55 -16.16
CA ASN A 107 -7.72 9.57 -17.53
C ASN A 107 -6.23 9.20 -17.50
N ALA A 108 -5.90 7.96 -17.80
CA ALA A 108 -4.53 7.43 -17.76
C ALA A 108 -3.58 8.19 -18.71
N GLU A 109 -4.06 8.55 -19.88
CA GLU A 109 -3.28 9.29 -20.88
C GLU A 109 -2.89 10.68 -20.36
N LYS A 110 -3.84 11.38 -19.74
CA LYS A 110 -3.59 12.68 -19.13
C LYS A 110 -2.59 12.58 -17.97
N LEU A 111 -2.74 11.57 -17.10
CA LEU A 111 -1.80 11.35 -16.00
C LEU A 111 -0.38 11.06 -16.49
N LEU A 112 -0.24 10.25 -17.53
CA LEU A 112 1.07 9.97 -18.15
C LEU A 112 1.70 11.25 -18.72
N GLU A 113 0.92 12.09 -19.39
CA GLU A 113 1.38 13.36 -19.93
C GLU A 113 1.83 14.32 -18.80
N GLU A 114 1.08 14.41 -17.70
CA GLU A 114 1.40 15.24 -16.53
C GLU A 114 2.71 14.84 -15.85
N VAL A 115 3.07 13.55 -15.87
CA VAL A 115 4.35 13.06 -15.33
C VAL A 115 5.46 12.97 -16.38
N GLY A 116 5.23 13.49 -17.61
CA GLY A 116 6.23 13.61 -18.65
C GLY A 116 6.46 12.34 -19.48
N ILE A 117 5.56 11.36 -19.43
CA ILE A 117 5.63 10.16 -20.26
C ILE A 117 4.94 10.44 -21.60
N GLY A 118 5.72 10.60 -22.65
CA GLY A 118 5.26 10.93 -24.00
C GLY A 118 4.37 9.85 -24.63
N LYS A 119 3.56 10.26 -25.62
CA LYS A 119 2.57 9.41 -26.30
C LYS A 119 3.18 8.17 -26.97
N GLU A 120 4.42 8.27 -27.39
CA GLU A 120 5.20 7.19 -28.01
C GLU A 120 5.47 6.01 -27.08
N TYR A 121 5.34 6.22 -25.72
CA TYR A 121 5.52 5.17 -24.71
C TYR A 121 4.21 4.54 -24.24
N TRP A 122 3.07 5.14 -24.50
CA TRP A 122 1.80 4.73 -23.90
C TRP A 122 1.37 3.31 -24.26
N GLN A 123 1.63 2.89 -25.50
CA GLN A 123 1.29 1.55 -25.99
C GLN A 123 2.47 0.58 -25.92
N ARG A 124 3.60 1.00 -25.36
CA ARG A 124 4.74 0.11 -25.15
C ARG A 124 4.52 -0.74 -23.91
N ASN A 125 5.05 -1.97 -23.98
CA ASN A 125 5.16 -2.83 -22.82
C ASN A 125 6.05 -2.14 -21.77
N VAL A 126 5.66 -2.24 -20.49
CA VAL A 126 6.38 -1.56 -19.40
C VAL A 126 7.82 -2.03 -19.24
N LEU A 127 8.15 -3.25 -19.63
CA LEU A 127 9.54 -3.76 -19.66
C LEU A 127 10.44 -3.03 -20.65
N GLN A 128 9.87 -2.28 -21.60
CA GLN A 128 10.60 -1.50 -22.60
C GLN A 128 10.86 -0.06 -22.16
N LEU A 129 10.34 0.32 -21.00
CA LEU A 129 10.62 1.61 -20.40
C LEU A 129 11.93 1.51 -19.59
N SER A 130 12.78 2.52 -19.73
CA SER A 130 13.94 2.67 -18.84
C SER A 130 13.45 2.96 -17.42
N GLY A 131 13.99 2.24 -16.44
CA GLY A 131 13.75 2.52 -15.02
C GLY A 131 14.35 3.85 -14.59
#